data_1317f4f6346a9221851ac65119011b3d
#
_entry.id   1317f4f6346a9221851ac65119011b3d
#
_cell.length_a   1.000
_cell.length_b   1.000
_cell.length_c   1.000
_cell.angle_alpha   90.00
_cell.angle_beta   90.00
_cell.angle_gamma   90.00
#
_symmetry.space_group_name_H-M   'P 1'
#
loop_
_entity.id
_entity.type
_entity.pdbx_description
1 polymer ?
#
loop_
_entity_poly.entity_id
_entity_poly.type
_entity_poly.pdbx_seq_one_letter_code
_entity_poly.pdbx_strand_id
1 'polypeptide(L)'
;METMAASASQDTASQLPAGTIIQSIMPHLINMYGACATARDFEIYAPNATYDDPLMRAHGVKQIKSAFYTLPKVFGESRIVEYTIIQEKQIGPRKTEVLIDNKQFYKILGKPVDLASLITLEIEDGKIVRHEDWWNKKPLKNKETTRLPLVGRLAFTTRRAAMLLTHAIMGFGKSPKAKHTHNIRGDERAGRRGLVS
;
A
#
# COMPACT_ATOMS: atom_id res chain seq x y z
N MET A 1 60.18 16.43 -9.21
CA MET A 1 58.82 16.88 -9.63
C MET A 1 57.86 15.73 -9.41
N GLU A 2 57.31 15.66 -8.22
CA GLU A 2 56.34 14.63 -7.81
C GLU A 2 54.95 15.14 -8.04
N THR A 3 54.20 14.46 -8.89
CA THR A 3 52.77 14.69 -9.11
C THR A 3 51.97 13.86 -8.11
N MET A 4 51.40 14.52 -7.12
CA MET A 4 50.44 13.93 -6.20
C MET A 4 49.15 13.61 -6.93
N ALA A 5 48.84 12.32 -7.05
CA ALA A 5 47.54 11.83 -7.49
C ALA A 5 46.57 11.90 -6.30
N ALA A 6 45.55 12.77 -6.40
CA ALA A 6 44.44 12.81 -5.47
C ALA A 6 43.58 11.57 -5.67
N SER A 7 43.55 10.71 -4.66
CA SER A 7 42.63 9.58 -4.55
C SER A 7 41.21 10.11 -4.30
N ALA A 8 40.35 10.06 -5.29
CA ALA A 8 38.94 10.27 -5.14
C ALA A 8 38.33 9.00 -4.52
N SER A 9 37.99 9.08 -3.26
CA SER A 9 37.16 8.07 -2.58
C SER A 9 35.76 8.08 -3.19
N GLN A 10 35.47 7.08 -4.03
CA GLN A 10 34.13 6.81 -4.49
C GLN A 10 33.36 6.21 -3.33
N ASP A 11 32.46 7.01 -2.77
CA ASP A 11 31.39 6.54 -1.90
C ASP A 11 30.51 5.56 -2.69
N THR A 12 30.78 4.28 -2.49
CA THR A 12 29.92 3.19 -3.00
C THR A 12 28.71 3.08 -2.08
N ALA A 13 27.77 4.03 -2.20
CA ALA A 13 26.43 3.82 -1.67
C ALA A 13 25.85 2.58 -2.39
N SER A 14 25.72 1.48 -1.67
CA SER A 14 25.18 0.22 -2.16
C SER A 14 23.75 0.44 -2.65
N GLN A 15 23.59 0.67 -3.95
CA GLN A 15 22.31 0.69 -4.61
C GLN A 15 21.81 -0.76 -4.67
N LEU A 16 20.86 -1.10 -3.79
CA LEU A 16 20.07 -2.31 -3.94
C LEU A 16 19.36 -2.23 -5.31
N PRO A 17 19.37 -3.31 -6.11
CA PRO A 17 18.67 -3.31 -7.39
C PRO A 17 17.18 -3.03 -7.17
N ALA A 18 16.61 -2.16 -8.02
CA ALA A 18 15.23 -1.64 -7.88
C ALA A 18 14.18 -2.75 -7.68
N GLY A 19 14.27 -3.88 -8.40
CA GLY A 19 13.39 -5.04 -8.23
C GLY A 19 13.37 -5.66 -6.83
N THR A 20 14.36 -5.37 -6.00
CA THR A 20 14.42 -5.89 -4.63
C THR A 20 13.56 -5.08 -3.67
N ILE A 21 13.39 -3.77 -3.92
CA ILE A 21 12.63 -2.87 -3.03
C ILE A 21 11.13 -3.22 -3.10
N ILE A 22 10.57 -3.30 -4.29
CA ILE A 22 9.14 -3.60 -4.44
C ILE A 22 8.80 -5.01 -3.97
N GLN A 23 9.69 -5.98 -4.12
CA GLN A 23 9.49 -7.34 -3.61
C GLN A 23 9.35 -7.37 -2.07
N SER A 24 10.05 -6.50 -1.35
CA SER A 24 9.92 -6.38 0.11
C SER A 24 8.63 -5.64 0.52
N ILE A 25 8.10 -4.78 -0.33
CA ILE A 25 6.91 -3.95 -0.06
C ILE A 25 5.61 -4.71 -0.36
N MET A 26 5.56 -5.49 -1.44
CA MET A 26 4.34 -6.17 -1.91
C MET A 26 3.62 -7.02 -0.86
N PRO A 27 4.29 -7.85 -0.04
CA PRO A 27 3.61 -8.63 0.99
C PRO A 27 2.82 -7.76 1.97
N HIS A 28 3.36 -6.59 2.32
CA HIS A 28 2.70 -5.64 3.22
C HIS A 28 1.49 -4.97 2.55
N LEU A 29 1.59 -4.62 1.27
CA LEU A 29 0.45 -4.11 0.50
C LEU A 29 -0.67 -5.15 0.42
N ILE A 30 -0.34 -6.41 0.13
CA ILE A 30 -1.32 -7.50 0.08
C ILE A 30 -2.05 -7.64 1.42
N ASN A 31 -1.35 -7.59 2.55
CA ASN A 31 -1.97 -7.63 3.88
C ASN A 31 -2.89 -6.43 4.13
N MET A 32 -2.45 -5.23 3.73
CA MET A 32 -3.24 -4.01 3.90
C MET A 32 -4.53 -4.06 3.10
N TYR A 33 -4.47 -4.37 1.81
CA TYR A 33 -5.65 -4.50 0.94
C TYR A 33 -6.49 -5.74 1.27
N GLY A 34 -5.88 -6.76 1.87
CA GLY A 34 -6.55 -7.97 2.36
C GLY A 34 -7.27 -7.81 3.69
N ALA A 35 -7.38 -6.58 4.21
CA ALA A 35 -8.04 -6.28 5.49
C ALA A 35 -7.45 -7.05 6.69
N CYS A 36 -6.21 -7.52 6.59
CA CYS A 36 -5.48 -8.25 7.63
C CYS A 36 -4.20 -7.54 8.09
N ALA A 37 -4.08 -6.24 7.82
CA ALA A 37 -2.92 -5.44 8.17
C ALA A 37 -2.63 -5.43 9.67
N THR A 38 -1.36 -5.59 10.01
CA THR A 38 -0.80 -5.43 11.36
C THR A 38 -0.02 -4.11 11.46
N ALA A 39 0.42 -3.75 12.65
CA ALA A 39 1.25 -2.55 12.84
C ALA A 39 2.55 -2.59 12.02
N ARG A 40 3.11 -3.79 11.82
CA ARG A 40 4.35 -4.03 11.07
C ARG A 40 4.19 -3.71 9.58
N ASP A 41 3.02 -3.95 9.01
CA ASP A 41 2.79 -3.70 7.58
C ASP A 41 2.91 -2.22 7.21
N PHE A 42 2.79 -1.32 8.17
CA PHE A 42 2.94 0.11 7.95
C PHE A 42 4.36 0.65 8.16
N GLU A 43 5.31 -0.20 8.51
CA GLU A 43 6.72 0.17 8.63
C GLU A 43 7.37 0.45 7.27
N ILE A 44 6.73 0.05 6.18
CA ILE A 44 7.14 0.38 4.81
C ILE A 44 6.97 1.87 4.47
N TYR A 45 6.22 2.64 5.26
CA TYR A 45 5.98 4.06 5.02
C TYR A 45 6.94 4.97 5.79
N ALA A 46 7.30 6.08 5.15
CA ALA A 46 7.94 7.20 5.84
C ALA A 46 6.95 7.84 6.83
N PRO A 47 7.41 8.46 7.94
CA PRO A 47 6.53 9.03 8.97
C PRO A 47 5.50 10.04 8.45
N ASN A 48 5.86 10.83 7.44
CA ASN A 48 5.06 11.87 6.81
C ASN A 48 4.47 11.46 5.45
N ALA A 49 4.47 10.16 5.13
CA ALA A 49 3.93 9.64 3.88
C ALA A 49 2.49 10.09 3.63
N THR A 50 2.11 10.15 2.36
CA THR A 50 0.72 10.38 1.95
C THR A 50 0.13 9.14 1.31
N TYR A 51 -1.18 8.93 1.55
CA TYR A 51 -2.00 7.96 0.85
C TYR A 51 -3.23 8.66 0.28
N ASP A 52 -3.49 8.42 -0.97
CA ASP A 52 -4.61 9.01 -1.70
C ASP A 52 -5.37 7.93 -2.48
N ASP A 53 -6.69 7.91 -2.31
CA ASP A 53 -7.62 7.17 -3.16
C ASP A 53 -8.82 8.08 -3.54
N PRO A 54 -9.79 7.63 -4.35
CA PRO A 54 -10.94 8.45 -4.71
C PRO A 54 -11.81 8.88 -3.53
N LEU A 55 -11.76 8.19 -2.40
CA LEU A 55 -12.61 8.44 -1.23
C LEU A 55 -11.91 9.27 -0.16
N MET A 56 -10.59 9.11 0.01
CA MET A 56 -9.89 9.75 1.13
C MET A 56 -8.46 10.16 0.80
N ARG A 57 -7.94 11.07 1.60
CA ARG A 57 -6.56 11.51 1.58
C ARG A 57 -5.99 11.51 2.99
N ALA A 58 -5.05 10.61 3.23
CA ALA A 58 -4.35 10.47 4.51
C ALA A 58 -2.99 11.16 4.47
N HIS A 59 -2.56 11.70 5.60
CA HIS A 59 -1.24 12.27 5.79
C HIS A 59 -0.62 11.73 7.07
N GLY A 60 0.56 11.15 6.94
CA GLY A 60 1.30 10.46 7.99
C GLY A 60 0.76 9.06 8.30
N VAL A 61 1.64 8.21 8.82
CA VAL A 61 1.37 6.78 9.05
C VAL A 61 0.15 6.53 9.93
N LYS A 62 -0.15 7.40 10.91
CA LYS A 62 -1.32 7.23 11.78
C LYS A 62 -2.64 7.27 11.01
N GLN A 63 -2.76 8.19 10.04
CA GLN A 63 -3.97 8.29 9.21
C GLN A 63 -4.02 7.17 8.16
N ILE A 64 -2.87 6.79 7.59
CA ILE A 64 -2.78 5.63 6.68
C ILE A 64 -3.25 4.35 7.40
N LYS A 65 -2.79 4.11 8.64
CA LYS A 65 -3.30 3.01 9.48
C LYS A 65 -4.82 3.05 9.62
N SER A 66 -5.39 4.23 9.91
CA SER A 66 -6.84 4.37 10.05
C SER A 66 -7.59 4.04 8.77
N ALA A 67 -7.06 4.44 7.59
CA ALA A 67 -7.65 4.11 6.30
C ALA A 67 -7.76 2.58 6.12
N PHE A 68 -6.65 1.87 6.26
CA PHE A 68 -6.63 0.42 6.05
C PHE A 68 -7.30 -0.38 7.16
N TYR A 69 -7.23 0.04 8.42
CA TYR A 69 -7.96 -0.60 9.52
C TYR A 69 -9.48 -0.42 9.44
N THR A 70 -9.96 0.46 8.56
CA THR A 70 -11.39 0.60 8.27
C THR A 70 -11.90 -0.51 7.35
N LEU A 71 -11.05 -1.09 6.49
CA LEU A 71 -11.47 -2.10 5.51
C LEU A 71 -12.25 -3.26 6.13
N PRO A 72 -11.77 -3.95 7.19
CA PRO A 72 -12.50 -5.07 7.79
C PRO A 72 -13.80 -4.66 8.50
N LYS A 73 -14.06 -3.36 8.68
CA LYS A 73 -15.31 -2.85 9.26
C LYS A 73 -16.35 -2.53 8.20
N VAL A 74 -15.91 -2.18 6.99
CA VAL A 74 -16.77 -1.78 5.88
C VAL A 74 -17.02 -2.95 4.93
N PHE A 75 -16.00 -3.78 4.70
CA PHE A 75 -16.03 -4.87 3.74
C PHE A 75 -16.08 -6.22 4.47
N GLY A 76 -16.99 -7.09 4.03
CA GLY A 76 -17.03 -8.48 4.52
C GLY A 76 -15.84 -9.29 4.01
N GLU A 77 -15.29 -8.91 2.85
CA GLU A 77 -14.09 -9.47 2.24
C GLU A 77 -13.38 -8.39 1.43
N SER A 78 -12.06 -8.42 1.42
CA SER A 78 -11.21 -7.49 0.68
C SER A 78 -9.89 -8.18 0.35
N ARG A 79 -9.42 -8.09 -0.90
CA ARG A 79 -8.11 -8.62 -1.30
C ARG A 79 -7.66 -8.08 -2.66
N ILE A 80 -6.35 -8.11 -2.90
CA ILE A 80 -5.78 -8.07 -4.25
C ILE A 80 -5.91 -9.48 -4.82
N VAL A 81 -6.55 -9.62 -5.99
CA VAL A 81 -6.75 -10.90 -6.68
C VAL A 81 -5.53 -11.23 -7.54
N GLU A 82 -5.06 -10.24 -8.27
CA GLU A 82 -3.86 -10.33 -9.09
C GLU A 82 -3.16 -8.97 -9.16
N TYR A 83 -1.86 -8.97 -9.44
CA TYR A 83 -1.09 -7.76 -9.68
C TYR A 83 0.06 -8.00 -10.65
N THR A 84 0.47 -6.92 -11.32
CA THR A 84 1.65 -6.88 -12.18
C THR A 84 2.38 -5.56 -11.97
N ILE A 85 3.68 -5.61 -11.73
CA ILE A 85 4.53 -4.43 -11.68
C ILE A 85 4.80 -4.03 -13.13
N ILE A 86 4.16 -2.95 -13.59
CA ILE A 86 4.25 -2.49 -14.98
C ILE A 86 5.37 -1.48 -15.21
N GLN A 87 5.80 -0.83 -14.14
CA GLN A 87 6.92 0.11 -14.18
C GLN A 87 7.62 0.15 -12.83
N GLU A 88 8.93 0.17 -12.87
CA GLU A 88 9.81 0.53 -11.78
C GLU A 88 10.90 1.42 -12.35
N LYS A 89 10.92 2.71 -11.97
CA LYS A 89 11.78 3.73 -12.55
C LYS A 89 12.45 4.56 -11.46
N GLN A 90 13.75 4.64 -11.53
CA GLN A 90 14.50 5.58 -10.70
C GLN A 90 14.26 7.01 -11.23
N ILE A 91 13.69 7.87 -10.39
CA ILE A 91 13.37 9.28 -10.70
C ILE A 91 14.28 10.29 -9.99
N GLY A 92 15.22 9.79 -9.18
CA GLY A 92 16.22 10.57 -8.47
C GLY A 92 17.27 9.69 -7.80
N PRO A 93 18.32 10.25 -7.21
CA PRO A 93 19.45 9.49 -6.64
C PRO A 93 19.04 8.42 -5.62
N ARG A 94 17.96 8.66 -4.87
CA ARG A 94 17.44 7.76 -3.81
C ARG A 94 15.93 7.58 -3.92
N LYS A 95 15.35 7.94 -5.09
CA LYS A 95 13.91 7.97 -5.30
C LYS A 95 13.51 7.10 -6.49
N THR A 96 12.58 6.18 -6.24
CA THR A 96 12.04 5.25 -7.23
C THR A 96 10.53 5.44 -7.33
N GLU A 97 10.00 5.46 -8.53
CA GLU A 97 8.57 5.37 -8.82
C GLU A 97 8.21 3.96 -9.26
N VAL A 98 7.13 3.42 -8.70
CA VAL A 98 6.61 2.10 -9.05
C VAL A 98 5.14 2.21 -9.44
N LEU A 99 4.78 1.57 -10.55
CA LEU A 99 3.41 1.44 -11.02
C LEU A 99 2.99 -0.03 -10.97
N ILE A 100 1.90 -0.32 -10.26
CA ILE A 100 1.38 -1.67 -10.06
C ILE A 100 -0.04 -1.73 -10.60
N ASP A 101 -0.22 -2.42 -11.71
CA ASP A 101 -1.54 -2.79 -12.21
C ASP A 101 -2.10 -3.91 -11.35
N ASN A 102 -3.33 -3.77 -10.87
CA ASN A 102 -3.91 -4.78 -10.01
C ASN A 102 -5.43 -4.86 -10.14
N LYS A 103 -5.97 -6.01 -9.76
CA LYS A 103 -7.39 -6.24 -9.55
C LYS A 103 -7.66 -6.46 -8.07
N GLN A 104 -8.58 -5.70 -7.55
CA GLN A 104 -9.05 -5.76 -6.17
C GLN A 104 -10.46 -6.35 -6.14
N PHE A 105 -10.72 -7.18 -5.16
CA PHE A 105 -12.04 -7.73 -4.88
C PHE A 105 -12.52 -7.22 -3.51
N TYR A 106 -13.77 -6.78 -3.47
CA TYR A 106 -14.44 -6.35 -2.25
C TYR A 106 -15.81 -7.00 -2.13
N LYS A 107 -16.25 -7.27 -0.92
CA LYS A 107 -17.63 -7.70 -0.63
C LYS A 107 -18.31 -6.65 0.23
N ILE A 108 -19.26 -5.90 -0.36
CA ILE A 108 -19.97 -4.79 0.27
C ILE A 108 -21.42 -5.22 0.50
N LEU A 109 -21.87 -5.27 1.76
CA LEU A 109 -23.23 -5.71 2.11
C LEU A 109 -23.63 -7.04 1.43
N GLY A 110 -22.70 -7.97 1.38
CA GLY A 110 -22.89 -9.29 0.75
C GLY A 110 -22.73 -9.31 -0.78
N LYS A 111 -22.60 -8.18 -1.46
CA LYS A 111 -22.46 -8.09 -2.92
C LYS A 111 -20.97 -8.02 -3.31
N PRO A 112 -20.55 -8.82 -4.31
CA PRO A 112 -19.18 -8.76 -4.83
C PRO A 112 -18.97 -7.49 -5.67
N VAL A 113 -17.80 -6.90 -5.56
CA VAL A 113 -17.34 -5.76 -6.35
C VAL A 113 -15.91 -6.03 -6.80
N ASP A 114 -15.69 -6.11 -8.11
CA ASP A 114 -14.38 -6.21 -8.71
C ASP A 114 -13.93 -4.81 -9.15
N LEU A 115 -12.70 -4.45 -8.83
CA LEU A 115 -12.13 -3.14 -9.10
C LEU A 115 -10.77 -3.29 -9.76
N ALA A 116 -10.65 -2.85 -11.02
CA ALA A 116 -9.34 -2.65 -11.64
C ALA A 116 -8.72 -1.37 -11.09
N SER A 117 -7.48 -1.44 -10.63
CA SER A 117 -6.78 -0.29 -10.05
C SER A 117 -5.33 -0.19 -10.53
N LEU A 118 -4.79 1.01 -10.50
CA LEU A 118 -3.39 1.31 -10.68
C LEU A 118 -2.85 1.93 -9.38
N ILE A 119 -2.00 1.19 -8.68
CA ILE A 119 -1.29 1.70 -7.52
C ILE A 119 -0.01 2.36 -8.00
N THR A 120 0.21 3.61 -7.58
CA THR A 120 1.43 4.38 -7.81
C THR A 120 2.14 4.61 -6.49
N LEU A 121 3.41 4.23 -6.43
CA LEU A 121 4.26 4.43 -5.26
C LEU A 121 5.44 5.32 -5.61
N GLU A 122 5.71 6.33 -4.77
CA GLU A 122 7.01 6.97 -4.71
C GLU A 122 7.74 6.47 -3.47
N ILE A 123 8.92 5.92 -3.68
CA ILE A 123 9.76 5.31 -2.65
C ILE A 123 11.03 6.15 -2.55
N GLU A 124 11.35 6.61 -1.36
CA GLU A 124 12.57 7.35 -1.05
C GLU A 124 13.26 6.71 0.14
N ASP A 125 14.57 6.43 -0.01
CA ASP A 125 15.35 5.75 1.03
C ASP A 125 14.75 4.42 1.52
N GLY A 126 14.14 3.67 0.61
CA GLY A 126 13.51 2.38 0.92
C GLY A 126 12.15 2.47 1.63
N LYS A 127 11.59 3.70 1.78
CA LYS A 127 10.28 3.92 2.39
C LYS A 127 9.33 4.59 1.40
N ILE A 128 8.06 4.20 1.44
CA ILE A 128 7.01 4.84 0.66
C ILE A 128 6.78 6.24 1.23
N VAL A 129 6.94 7.27 0.40
CA VAL A 129 6.63 8.68 0.73
C VAL A 129 5.30 9.11 0.14
N ARG A 130 4.88 8.49 -0.96
CA ARG A 130 3.59 8.71 -1.60
C ARG A 130 3.00 7.41 -2.10
N HIS A 131 1.72 7.17 -1.82
CA HIS A 131 0.94 6.04 -2.29
C HIS A 131 -0.38 6.57 -2.84
N GLU A 132 -0.65 6.32 -4.10
CA GLU A 132 -1.93 6.64 -4.73
C GLU A 132 -2.57 5.37 -5.27
N ASP A 133 -3.89 5.25 -5.12
CA ASP A 133 -4.71 4.17 -5.65
C ASP A 133 -5.72 4.73 -6.65
N TRP A 134 -5.52 4.50 -7.94
CA TRP A 134 -6.31 5.04 -9.03
C TRP A 134 -7.34 4.03 -9.52
N TRP A 135 -8.54 4.12 -8.98
CA TRP A 135 -9.62 3.22 -9.34
C TRP A 135 -10.02 3.37 -10.81
N ASN A 136 -10.26 2.23 -11.47
CA ASN A 136 -10.46 2.13 -12.91
C ASN A 136 -9.31 2.78 -13.71
N LYS A 137 -8.11 2.79 -13.13
CA LYS A 137 -6.88 3.35 -13.72
C LYS A 137 -7.02 4.84 -14.09
N LYS A 138 -7.92 5.56 -13.43
CA LYS A 138 -8.15 6.99 -13.67
C LYS A 138 -7.40 7.81 -12.61
N PRO A 139 -6.53 8.75 -13.05
CA PRO A 139 -5.81 9.64 -12.14
C PRO A 139 -6.75 10.37 -11.18
N LEU A 140 -6.29 10.55 -9.95
CA LEU A 140 -7.07 11.24 -8.92
C LEU A 140 -7.30 12.70 -9.30
N LYS A 141 -8.52 13.18 -9.07
CA LYS A 141 -8.86 14.60 -9.27
C LYS A 141 -8.23 15.41 -8.12
N ASN A 142 -7.22 16.20 -8.43
CA ASN A 142 -6.54 17.13 -7.53
C ASN A 142 -6.36 18.50 -8.22
N LYS A 143 -5.65 19.42 -7.56
CA LYS A 143 -5.41 20.77 -8.10
C LYS A 143 -4.60 20.75 -9.40
N GLU A 144 -3.77 19.74 -9.61
CA GLU A 144 -2.85 19.61 -10.75
C GLU A 144 -3.52 18.90 -11.92
N THR A 145 -4.40 17.92 -11.64
CA THR A 145 -5.03 17.08 -12.68
C THR A 145 -6.38 17.62 -13.19
N THR A 146 -6.96 18.63 -12.51
CA THR A 146 -8.28 19.17 -12.87
C THR A 146 -8.15 20.52 -13.54
N ARG A 147 -8.68 20.65 -14.77
CA ARG A 147 -8.70 21.93 -15.54
C ARG A 147 -9.51 23.04 -14.84
N LEU A 148 -10.42 22.70 -13.93
CA LEU A 148 -11.22 23.63 -13.14
C LEU A 148 -10.72 23.66 -11.69
N PRO A 149 -10.03 24.72 -11.25
CA PRO A 149 -9.38 24.77 -9.94
C PRO A 149 -10.35 24.62 -8.75
N LEU A 150 -11.59 25.07 -8.90
CA LEU A 150 -12.62 24.93 -7.86
C LEU A 150 -13.04 23.47 -7.64
N VAL A 151 -13.20 22.70 -8.72
CA VAL A 151 -13.57 21.27 -8.64
C VAL A 151 -12.45 20.46 -8.02
N GLY A 152 -11.19 20.74 -8.38
CA GLY A 152 -10.04 20.08 -7.77
C GLY A 152 -9.89 20.39 -6.27
N ARG A 153 -10.16 21.64 -5.85
CA ARG A 153 -10.16 22.03 -4.44
C ARG A 153 -11.28 21.33 -3.67
N LEU A 154 -12.49 21.27 -4.21
CA LEU A 154 -13.62 20.59 -3.57
C LEU A 154 -13.35 19.09 -3.39
N ALA A 155 -12.86 18.40 -4.44
CA ALA A 155 -12.49 17.00 -4.38
C ALA A 155 -11.39 16.73 -3.34
N PHE A 156 -10.41 17.63 -3.25
CA PHE A 156 -9.35 17.56 -2.24
C PHE A 156 -9.90 17.69 -0.82
N THR A 157 -10.76 18.69 -0.57
CA THR A 157 -11.30 18.96 0.76
C THR A 157 -12.24 17.87 1.24
N THR A 158 -13.08 17.30 0.36
CA THR A 158 -14.00 16.21 0.71
C THR A 158 -13.24 14.92 1.06
N ARG A 159 -12.22 14.54 0.30
CA ARG A 159 -11.37 13.39 0.62
C ARG A 159 -10.62 13.59 1.94
N ARG A 160 -10.14 14.79 2.19
CA ARG A 160 -9.47 15.11 3.44
C ARG A 160 -10.41 15.06 4.65
N ALA A 161 -11.62 15.57 4.50
CA ALA A 161 -12.66 15.53 5.54
C ALA A 161 -13.08 14.07 5.84
N ALA A 162 -13.29 13.25 4.82
CA ALA A 162 -13.58 11.83 4.98
C ALA A 162 -12.49 11.11 5.76
N MET A 163 -11.21 11.38 5.45
CA MET A 163 -10.09 10.79 6.19
C MET A 163 -10.05 11.22 7.65
N LEU A 164 -10.26 12.49 7.95
CA LEU A 164 -10.25 12.98 9.32
C LEU A 164 -11.37 12.37 10.17
N LEU A 165 -12.56 12.19 9.59
CA LEU A 165 -13.67 11.51 10.24
C LEU A 165 -13.34 10.03 10.49
N THR A 166 -12.83 9.33 9.48
CA THR A 166 -12.38 7.93 9.61
C THR A 166 -11.31 7.80 10.69
N HIS A 167 -10.33 8.70 10.71
CA HIS A 167 -9.25 8.68 11.68
C HIS A 167 -9.75 8.87 13.12
N ALA A 168 -10.72 9.76 13.34
CA ALA A 168 -11.34 9.97 14.64
C ALA A 168 -12.13 8.72 15.09
N ILE A 169 -12.95 8.13 14.20
CA ILE A 169 -13.73 6.91 14.49
C ILE A 169 -12.81 5.71 14.78
N MET A 170 -11.68 5.60 14.08
CA MET A 170 -10.71 4.52 14.27
C MET A 170 -9.79 4.70 15.47
N GLY A 171 -10.01 5.73 16.29
CA GLY A 171 -9.21 5.96 17.50
C GLY A 171 -7.74 6.28 17.20
N PHE A 172 -7.51 7.15 16.21
CA PHE A 172 -6.18 7.65 15.85
C PHE A 172 -5.18 6.57 15.40
N GLY A 173 -5.62 5.62 14.62
CA GLY A 173 -4.76 4.58 14.01
C GLY A 173 -4.37 3.46 14.98
N LYS A 174 -5.15 3.22 16.02
CA LYS A 174 -4.98 2.07 16.91
C LYS A 174 -5.34 0.78 16.16
N SER A 175 -4.51 -0.26 16.33
CA SER A 175 -4.77 -1.57 15.76
C SER A 175 -6.11 -2.13 16.25
N PRO A 176 -6.94 -2.73 15.38
CA PRO A 176 -8.13 -3.46 15.81
C PRO A 176 -7.71 -4.56 16.79
N LYS A 177 -8.46 -4.76 17.86
CA LYS A 177 -8.26 -5.92 18.74
C LYS A 177 -8.44 -7.18 17.88
N ALA A 178 -7.43 -8.07 17.88
CA ALA A 178 -7.50 -9.33 17.18
C ALA A 178 -8.77 -10.09 17.65
N LYS A 179 -9.70 -10.32 16.73
CA LYS A 179 -10.75 -11.31 16.97
C LYS A 179 -10.04 -12.66 16.97
N HIS A 180 -10.12 -13.38 18.06
CA HIS A 180 -9.70 -14.78 18.12
C HIS A 180 -10.44 -15.54 17.03
N THR A 181 -9.77 -15.80 15.93
CA THR A 181 -10.24 -16.73 14.92
C THR A 181 -10.06 -18.11 15.52
N HIS A 182 -11.17 -18.76 15.77
CA HIS A 182 -11.28 -20.12 16.24
C HIS A 182 -10.44 -21.02 15.34
N ASN A 183 -9.48 -21.67 15.95
CA ASN A 183 -8.55 -22.64 15.43
C ASN A 183 -9.29 -23.73 14.65
N ILE A 184 -9.20 -23.73 13.33
CA ILE A 184 -9.54 -24.89 12.52
C ILE A 184 -8.35 -25.85 12.68
N ARG A 185 -8.47 -26.73 13.67
CA ARG A 185 -7.64 -27.93 13.72
C ARG A 185 -7.87 -28.71 12.42
N GLY A 186 -6.88 -28.70 11.55
CA GLY A 186 -6.81 -29.60 10.42
C GLY A 186 -6.82 -31.03 10.94
N ASP A 187 -7.80 -31.79 10.50
CA ASP A 187 -7.93 -33.22 10.70
C ASP A 187 -6.87 -33.93 9.86
N GLU A 188 -5.70 -34.17 10.45
CA GLU A 188 -4.68 -35.07 9.91
C GLU A 188 -5.02 -36.51 10.27
N ARG A 189 -6.05 -37.07 9.64
CA ARG A 189 -6.30 -38.52 9.66
C ARG A 189 -6.90 -38.99 8.33
N ALA A 190 -6.05 -39.23 7.34
CA ALA A 190 -6.33 -40.29 6.37
C ALA A 190 -5.10 -40.56 5.48
N GLY A 191 -4.55 -41.76 5.57
CA GLY A 191 -3.75 -42.26 4.46
C GLY A 191 -2.48 -43.03 4.79
N ARG A 192 -2.47 -43.89 5.81
CA ARG A 192 -1.55 -45.02 5.82
C ARG A 192 -2.34 -46.29 5.58
N ARG A 193 -2.46 -46.71 4.36
CA ARG A 193 -2.69 -48.16 4.03
C ARG A 193 -1.47 -48.66 3.32
N GLY A 194 -0.68 -49.48 4.02
CA GLY A 194 0.37 -50.26 3.46
C GLY A 194 -0.21 -51.37 2.55
N LEU A 195 0.39 -51.56 1.40
CA LEU A 195 0.29 -52.81 0.67
C LEU A 195 1.44 -53.71 1.13
N VAL A 196 1.08 -54.82 1.69
CA VAL A 196 1.94 -56.00 1.85
C VAL A 196 1.36 -57.08 0.94
N SER A 197 2.22 -57.64 0.12
CA SER A 197 2.23 -58.91 -0.64
C SER A 197 2.34 -58.72 -2.10
#